data_e9a53a589766a0d029378ae3bfb71b6f
#
_entry.id   e9a53a589766a0d029378ae3bfb71b6f
#
_cell.length_a   1.000
_cell.length_b   1.000
_cell.length_c   1.000
_cell.angle_alpha   90.00
_cell.angle_beta   90.00
_cell.angle_gamma   90.00
#
_symmetry.space_group_name_H-M   'P 1'
#
loop_
_entity.id
_entity.type
_entity.pdbx_description
1 polymer ?
#
loop_
_entity_poly.entity_id
_entity_poly.type
_entity_poly.pdbx_seq_one_letter_code
_entity_poly.pdbx_strand_id
1 'polypeptide(L)'
;MTKEKGKAPVLSPEQFKRTIKYQKSTKYGLRNRVLLMISFYLGLRAKEMCSLIVGDLVDRNGDLKEECSLKKHQTKRSKQRRFYLTNEKLKKVLVEYLETKKDRDGNLDLDRPLIE
;
A
#
# COMPACT_ATOMS: atom_id res chain seq x y z
N MET A 1 14.00 -21.97 3.46
CA MET A 1 13.52 -21.52 3.64
C MET A 1 12.96 -21.46 4.13
N THR A 2 12.84 -21.51 4.57
CA THR A 2 12.00 -21.62 4.97
C THR A 2 11.31 -20.65 5.13
N LYS A 3 10.77 -20.30 4.54
CA LYS A 3 10.05 -19.37 4.61
C LYS A 3 8.92 -19.64 5.26
N GLU A 4 8.38 -18.84 6.07
CA GLU A 4 7.22 -19.08 6.65
C GLU A 4 6.18 -19.02 5.70
N LYS A 5 5.27 -19.96 5.72
CA LYS A 5 4.21 -19.99 4.81
C LYS A 5 3.25 -18.90 5.06
N GLY A 6 2.73 -18.27 4.05
CA GLY A 6 1.73 -17.24 4.16
C GLY A 6 2.22 -15.89 4.58
N LYS A 7 3.51 -15.71 4.72
CA LYS A 7 4.07 -14.42 5.06
C LYS A 7 4.73 -13.80 3.86
N ALA A 8 4.61 -12.50 3.75
CA ALA A 8 5.33 -11.79 2.72
C ALA A 8 6.83 -11.86 3.02
N PRO A 9 7.66 -11.91 2.00
CA PRO A 9 9.10 -11.85 2.22
C PRO A 9 9.48 -10.54 2.88
N VAL A 10 10.49 -10.59 3.73
CA VAL A 10 10.99 -9.40 4.39
C VAL A 10 12.30 -9.01 3.75
N LEU A 11 12.34 -7.79 3.23
CA LEU A 11 13.55 -7.29 2.60
C LEU A 11 14.43 -6.64 3.65
N SER A 12 15.75 -6.78 3.51
CA SER A 12 16.66 -6.00 4.32
C SER A 12 16.57 -4.53 3.87
N PRO A 13 17.01 -3.59 4.71
CA PRO A 13 17.00 -2.19 4.30
C PRO A 13 17.76 -1.92 3.02
N GLU A 14 18.86 -2.62 2.80
CA GLU A 14 19.64 -2.43 1.59
C GLU A 14 18.93 -2.98 0.37
N GLN A 15 18.32 -4.15 0.51
CA GLN A 15 17.54 -4.73 -0.56
C GLN A 15 16.35 -3.86 -0.89
N PHE A 16 15.71 -3.31 0.14
CA PHE A 16 14.57 -2.42 -0.05
C PHE A 16 14.97 -1.19 -0.85
N LYS A 17 16.07 -0.54 -0.46
CA LYS A 17 16.53 0.65 -1.17
C LYS A 17 16.85 0.35 -2.62
N ARG A 18 17.50 -0.78 -2.87
CA ARG A 18 17.87 -1.18 -4.21
C ARG A 18 16.64 -1.42 -5.06
N THR A 19 15.65 -2.09 -4.50
CA THR A 19 14.42 -2.41 -5.21
C THR A 19 13.64 -1.13 -5.54
N ILE A 20 13.56 -0.20 -4.60
CA ILE A 20 12.90 1.08 -4.84
C ILE A 20 13.58 1.82 -5.99
N LYS A 21 14.90 1.82 -5.99
CA LYS A 21 15.65 2.50 -7.03
C LYS A 21 15.38 1.88 -8.40
N TYR A 22 15.32 0.56 -8.44
CA TYR A 22 15.02 -0.14 -9.69
C TYR A 22 13.60 0.21 -10.17
N GLN A 23 12.63 0.21 -9.25
CA GLN A 23 11.25 0.46 -9.62
C GLN A 23 11.03 1.86 -10.18
N LYS A 24 11.87 2.82 -9.81
CA LYS A 24 11.74 4.16 -10.35
C LYS A 24 11.96 4.22 -11.85
N SER A 25 12.65 3.25 -12.41
CA SER A 25 12.94 3.26 -13.83
C SER A 25 11.98 2.40 -14.66
N THR A 26 10.97 1.80 -14.03
CA THR A 26 10.05 0.94 -14.76
C THR A 26 8.76 1.68 -15.10
N LYS A 27 8.00 1.08 -16.01
CA LYS A 27 6.73 1.65 -16.45
C LYS A 27 5.73 1.82 -15.33
N TYR A 28 5.68 0.85 -14.41
CA TYR A 28 4.76 0.90 -13.29
C TYR A 28 5.49 1.20 -12.00
N GLY A 29 6.53 2.03 -12.08
CA GLY A 29 7.41 2.25 -10.94
C GLY A 29 6.72 2.79 -9.72
N LEU A 30 5.82 3.77 -9.89
CA LEU A 30 5.16 4.37 -8.75
C LEU A 30 4.24 3.37 -8.04
N ARG A 31 3.43 2.63 -8.81
CA ARG A 31 2.56 1.62 -8.23
C ARG A 31 3.36 0.57 -7.48
N ASN A 32 4.45 0.11 -8.10
CA ASN A 32 5.27 -0.92 -7.48
C ASN A 32 5.98 -0.41 -6.24
N ARG A 33 6.38 0.85 -6.24
CA ARG A 33 6.98 1.44 -5.04
C ARG A 33 5.98 1.47 -3.89
N VAL A 34 4.72 1.83 -4.19
CA VAL A 34 3.69 1.84 -3.17
C VAL A 34 3.51 0.45 -2.56
N LEU A 35 3.43 -0.58 -3.40
CA LEU A 35 3.29 -1.95 -2.93
C LEU A 35 4.45 -2.35 -2.03
N LEU A 36 5.66 -2.06 -2.48
CA LEU A 36 6.85 -2.44 -1.71
C LEU A 36 6.90 -1.71 -0.38
N MET A 37 6.56 -0.44 -0.38
CA MET A 37 6.63 0.34 0.85
C MET A 37 5.53 -0.04 1.83
N ILE A 38 4.33 -0.35 1.34
CA ILE A 38 3.28 -0.85 2.22
C ILE A 38 3.70 -2.15 2.86
N SER A 39 4.26 -3.06 2.06
CA SER A 39 4.71 -4.33 2.57
C SER A 39 5.81 -4.15 3.61
N PHE A 40 6.77 -3.27 3.33
CA PHE A 40 7.91 -3.08 4.20
C PHE A 40 7.54 -2.38 5.50
N TYR A 41 6.76 -1.30 5.42
CA TYR A 41 6.47 -0.49 6.60
C TYR A 41 5.26 -0.98 7.39
N LEU A 42 4.28 -1.57 6.72
CA LEU A 42 3.04 -1.98 7.38
C LEU A 42 2.93 -3.49 7.55
N GLY A 43 3.76 -4.25 6.85
CA GLY A 43 3.75 -5.70 6.99
C GLY A 43 2.53 -6.38 6.41
N LEU A 44 1.83 -5.72 5.48
CA LEU A 44 0.66 -6.33 4.87
C LEU A 44 1.08 -7.35 3.83
N ARG A 45 0.27 -8.39 3.70
CA ARG A 45 0.51 -9.42 2.71
C ARG A 45 -0.03 -8.98 1.36
N ALA A 46 0.49 -9.60 0.29
CA ALA A 46 0.09 -9.23 -1.07
C ALA A 46 -1.42 -9.28 -1.24
N LYS A 47 -2.05 -10.35 -0.74
CA LYS A 47 -3.48 -10.49 -0.85
C LYS A 47 -4.22 -9.38 -0.11
N GLU A 48 -3.72 -9.00 1.05
CA GLU A 48 -4.31 -7.93 1.83
C GLU A 48 -4.16 -6.59 1.10
N MET A 49 -2.99 -6.34 0.54
CA MET A 49 -2.78 -5.10 -0.19
C MET A 49 -3.68 -4.99 -1.41
N CYS A 50 -3.87 -6.11 -2.12
CA CYS A 50 -4.70 -6.09 -3.31
C CYS A 50 -6.18 -5.95 -3.00
N SER A 51 -6.58 -6.19 -1.76
CA SER A 51 -7.98 -6.04 -1.36
C SER A 51 -8.32 -4.62 -0.91
N LEU A 52 -7.32 -3.75 -0.79
CA LEU A 52 -7.57 -2.40 -0.32
C LEU A 52 -8.26 -1.55 -1.39
N ILE A 53 -9.19 -0.74 -0.96
CA ILE A 53 -9.76 0.29 -1.83
C ILE A 53 -9.24 1.64 -1.36
N VAL A 54 -9.40 2.65 -2.20
CA VAL A 54 -8.90 3.98 -1.89
C VAL A 54 -9.49 4.48 -0.57
N GLY A 55 -10.77 4.21 -0.33
CA GLY A 55 -11.42 4.65 0.90
C GLY A 55 -10.91 4.00 2.17
N ASP A 56 -10.13 2.93 2.06
CA ASP A 56 -9.50 2.35 3.24
C ASP A 56 -8.39 3.23 3.77
N LEU A 57 -7.79 4.06 2.93
CA LEU A 57 -6.67 4.91 3.31
C LEU A 57 -6.99 6.40 3.28
N VAL A 58 -8.06 6.78 2.59
CA VAL A 58 -8.36 8.20 2.35
C VAL A 58 -9.75 8.50 2.87
N ASP A 59 -9.91 9.63 3.55
CA ASP A 59 -11.23 10.02 4.05
C ASP A 59 -12.00 10.79 2.98
N ARG A 60 -13.19 11.25 3.34
CA ARG A 60 -14.05 11.94 2.39
C ARG A 60 -13.49 13.25 1.89
N ASN A 61 -12.57 13.84 2.65
CA ASN A 61 -11.94 15.09 2.27
C ASN A 61 -10.76 14.89 1.35
N GLY A 62 -10.37 13.65 1.10
CA GLY A 62 -9.23 13.34 0.26
C GLY A 62 -7.91 13.29 1.02
N ASP A 63 -7.97 13.32 2.34
CA ASP A 63 -6.77 13.27 3.16
C ASP A 63 -6.48 11.84 3.62
N LEU A 64 -5.20 11.53 3.80
CA LEU A 64 -4.83 10.21 4.31
C LEU A 64 -5.28 10.06 5.75
N LYS A 65 -5.86 8.90 6.05
CA LYS A 65 -6.22 8.59 7.42
C LYS A 65 -4.99 8.20 8.20
N GLU A 66 -4.96 8.53 9.47
CA GLU A 66 -3.89 8.07 10.34
C GLU A 66 -4.09 6.62 10.73
N GLU A 67 -5.31 6.24 11.03
CA GLU A 67 -5.64 4.89 11.43
C GLU A 67 -6.50 4.25 10.37
N CYS A 68 -6.07 3.10 9.88
CA CYS A 68 -6.77 2.36 8.83
C CYS A 68 -7.08 0.96 9.32
N SER A 69 -8.08 0.33 8.73
CA SER A 69 -8.47 -1.02 9.13
C SER A 69 -8.57 -1.93 7.93
N LEU A 70 -8.14 -3.17 8.13
CA LEU A 70 -8.46 -4.26 7.22
C LEU A 70 -9.69 -4.94 7.78
N LYS A 71 -10.74 -5.02 6.97
CA LYS A 71 -11.97 -5.67 7.40
C LYS A 71 -11.81 -7.17 7.42
N LYS A 72 -12.74 -7.86 8.07
CA LYS A 72 -12.63 -9.30 8.22
C LYS A 72 -12.41 -10.03 6.90
N HIS A 73 -13.13 -9.64 5.87
CA HIS A 73 -13.01 -10.33 4.59
C HIS A 73 -11.71 -10.03 3.85
N GLN A 74 -10.95 -9.03 4.33
CA GLN A 74 -9.69 -8.66 3.70
C GLN A 74 -8.49 -9.38 4.32
N THR A 75 -8.67 -10.04 5.45
CA THR A 75 -7.56 -10.70 6.12
C THR A 75 -7.66 -12.21 5.96
N LYS A 76 -6.51 -12.85 6.04
CA LYS A 76 -6.46 -14.29 5.88
C LYS A 76 -7.22 -15.03 6.96
N ARG A 77 -7.23 -14.51 8.19
CA ARG A 77 -7.87 -15.18 9.31
C ARG A 77 -9.23 -14.62 9.64
N SER A 78 -9.78 -13.84 8.76
CA SER A 78 -11.09 -13.25 8.96
C SER A 78 -11.19 -12.43 10.24
N LYS A 79 -10.09 -11.80 10.61
CA LYS A 79 -10.05 -10.91 11.77
C LYS A 79 -9.78 -9.49 11.33
N GLN A 80 -10.45 -8.55 11.96
CA GLN A 80 -10.20 -7.15 11.68
C GLN A 80 -8.81 -6.78 12.22
N ARG A 81 -8.04 -6.08 11.41
CA ARG A 81 -6.72 -5.61 11.81
C ARG A 81 -6.63 -4.12 11.54
N ARG A 82 -5.90 -3.43 12.40
CA ARG A 82 -5.65 -2.01 12.22
C ARG A 82 -4.19 -1.80 11.83
N PHE A 83 -3.97 -0.76 11.06
CA PHE A 83 -2.62 -0.32 10.78
C PHE A 83 -2.61 1.21 10.73
N TYR A 84 -1.43 1.78 10.88
CA TYR A 84 -1.31 3.22 11.05
C TYR A 84 -0.37 3.79 10.01
N LEU A 85 -0.81 4.88 9.38
CA LEU A 85 0.01 5.56 8.38
C LEU A 85 0.79 6.66 9.08
N THR A 86 1.86 6.27 9.74
CA THR A 86 2.69 7.23 10.48
C THR A 86 4.05 7.46 9.85
N ASN A 87 4.47 6.61 8.93
CA ASN A 87 5.76 6.77 8.29
C ASN A 87 5.69 7.85 7.22
N GLU A 88 6.54 8.87 7.36
CA GLU A 88 6.48 10.01 6.46
C GLU A 88 6.84 9.66 5.02
N LYS A 89 7.77 8.75 4.84
CA LYS A 89 8.15 8.35 3.47
C LYS A 89 7.02 7.62 2.79
N LEU A 90 6.33 6.75 3.53
CA LEU A 90 5.19 6.03 2.98
C LEU A 90 4.06 6.98 2.64
N LYS A 91 3.76 7.93 3.53
CA LYS A 91 2.70 8.90 3.29
C LYS A 91 2.99 9.72 2.04
N LYS A 92 4.23 10.13 1.87
CA LYS A 92 4.61 10.93 0.71
C LYS A 92 4.39 10.16 -0.60
N VAL A 93 4.79 8.90 -0.63
CA VAL A 93 4.61 8.08 -1.81
C VAL A 93 3.14 7.82 -2.09
N LEU A 94 2.36 7.60 -1.03
CA LEU A 94 0.93 7.39 -1.20
C LEU A 94 0.23 8.62 -1.75
N VAL A 95 0.59 9.80 -1.27
CA VAL A 95 0.01 11.03 -1.79
C VAL A 95 0.34 11.18 -3.28
N GLU A 96 1.57 10.92 -3.64
CA GLU A 96 2.00 11.02 -5.03
C GLU A 96 1.22 10.05 -5.91
N TYR A 97 1.05 8.82 -5.45
CA TYR A 97 0.33 7.80 -6.19
C TYR A 97 -1.14 8.16 -6.35
N LEU A 98 -1.76 8.64 -5.27
CA LEU A 98 -3.18 9.01 -5.30
C LEU A 98 -3.42 10.20 -6.21
N GLU A 99 -2.48 11.13 -6.25
CA GLU A 99 -2.60 12.27 -7.18
C GLU A 99 -2.54 11.82 -8.61
N THR A 100 -1.71 10.83 -8.91
CA THR A 100 -1.66 10.27 -10.25
C THR A 100 -3.00 9.64 -10.64
N LYS A 101 -3.63 8.92 -9.70
CA LYS A 101 -4.94 8.34 -9.94
C LYS A 101 -5.99 9.42 -10.18
N LYS A 102 -5.95 10.47 -9.38
CA LYS A 102 -6.89 11.56 -9.51
C LYS A 102 -6.76 12.26 -10.85
N ASP A 103 -5.53 12.49 -11.29
CA ASP A 103 -5.29 13.12 -12.57
C ASP A 103 -5.80 12.27 -13.73
N ARG A 104 -5.56 10.97 -13.65
CA ARG A 104 -5.98 10.05 -14.72
C ARG A 104 -7.50 9.96 -14.79
N ASP A 105 -8.16 9.87 -13.64
CA ASP A 105 -9.59 9.57 -13.59
C ASP A 105 -10.48 10.80 -13.43
N GLY A 106 -9.88 11.96 -13.22
CA GLY A 106 -10.64 13.20 -13.03
C GLY A 106 -11.05 13.45 -11.60
N ASN A 107 -11.15 12.42 -10.78
CA ASN A 107 -11.44 12.57 -9.37
C ASN A 107 -10.95 11.31 -8.65
N LEU A 108 -11.02 11.34 -7.33
CA LEU A 108 -10.60 10.22 -6.53
C LEU A 108 -11.82 9.44 -6.06
N ASP A 109 -12.01 8.27 -6.64
CA ASP A 109 -13.15 7.43 -6.32
C ASP A 109 -12.74 6.52 -5.15
N LEU A 110 -13.39 6.71 -4.01
CA LEU A 110 -13.04 5.97 -2.81
C LEU A 110 -13.35 4.48 -2.90
N ASP A 111 -14.23 4.10 -3.80
CA ASP A 111 -14.61 2.68 -3.95
C ASP A 111 -13.71 1.91 -4.91
N ARG A 112 -12.82 2.60 -5.61
CA ARG A 112 -11.93 1.93 -6.54
C ARG A 112 -10.80 1.22 -5.82
N PRO A 113 -10.27 0.15 -6.41
CA PRO A 113 -9.10 -0.50 -5.81
C PRO A 113 -7.94 0.47 -5.66
N LEU A 114 -7.25 0.37 -4.55
CA LEU A 114 -6.06 1.19 -4.36
C LEU A 114 -4.98 0.81 -5.36
N ILE A 115 -4.74 -0.48 -5.51
CA ILE A 115 -3.72 -0.99 -6.42
C ILE A 115 -4.39 -1.47 -7.68
N GLU A 116 -4.01 -0.89 -8.80
CA GLU A 116 -4.57 -1.29 -10.10
C GLU A 116 -3.48 -1.66 -11.07
#